data_f9de9acb076fd2e8e5b3c903ba91c2a5
#
_entry.id   f9de9acb076fd2e8e5b3c903ba91c2a5
#
_cell.length_a   1.000
_cell.length_b   1.000
_cell.length_c   1.000
_cell.angle_alpha   90.00
_cell.angle_beta   90.00
_cell.angle_gamma   90.00
#
_symmetry.space_group_name_H-M   'P 1'
#
loop_
_entity.id
_entity.type
_entity.pdbx_description
1 polymer ?
#
loop_
_entity_poly.entity_id
_entity_poly.type
_entity_poly.pdbx_seq_one_letter_code
_entity_poly.pdbx_strand_id
1 'polypeptide(L)'
;MIEALVERTRRFSQEVEDLTFTFDGYIYNPLSYAWDLHERYLRAYVPYRPNILFLGMNPGPFGMAQTGIPFGEINAVRDWMAIEGSVGRPEREHPARPVKGFAIGRSEVSGRRLWSLMEHRFGTADRFFSHHAVMNYCPLVFMDSGKTGRNVVPEKLLKDERTALTACCNGYLDDIVSLMEPKSLVGIGQFAKKQLQGCTQRLHLPLAVTAILHPSPGSPLANSGWEEKVTRQLEEARLW
;
A
#
# COMPACT_ATOMS: atom_id res chain seq x y z
N MET A 1 9.69 -14.94 11.27
CA MET A 1 9.44 -13.93 10.24
C MET A 1 8.24 -13.07 10.61
N ILE A 2 7.03 -13.62 10.74
CA ILE A 2 5.82 -12.79 10.92
C ILE A 2 5.86 -11.88 12.17
N GLU A 3 6.30 -12.37 13.31
CA GLU A 3 6.42 -11.55 14.53
C GLU A 3 7.39 -10.38 14.35
N ALA A 4 8.54 -10.63 13.72
CA ALA A 4 9.50 -9.57 13.40
C ALA A 4 8.95 -8.55 12.42
N LEU A 5 8.14 -8.99 11.42
CA LEU A 5 7.47 -8.10 10.48
C LEU A 5 6.41 -7.24 11.17
N VAL A 6 5.58 -7.83 12.02
CA VAL A 6 4.55 -7.11 12.80
C VAL A 6 5.20 -6.07 13.70
N GLU A 7 6.24 -6.44 14.45
CA GLU A 7 6.97 -5.51 15.32
C GLU A 7 7.65 -4.39 14.51
N ARG A 8 8.30 -4.74 13.38
CA ARG A 8 8.93 -3.74 12.50
C ARG A 8 7.91 -2.75 11.93
N THR A 9 6.74 -3.25 11.53
CA THR A 9 5.68 -2.40 10.98
C THR A 9 5.08 -1.49 12.06
N ARG A 10 4.93 -1.98 13.29
CA ARG A 10 4.48 -1.16 14.42
C ARG A 10 5.48 -0.04 14.73
N ARG A 11 6.76 -0.37 14.75
CA ARG A 11 7.83 0.64 14.92
C ARG A 11 7.84 1.65 13.77
N PHE A 12 7.66 1.21 12.53
CA PHE A 12 7.56 2.12 11.38
C PHE A 12 6.37 3.08 11.50
N SER A 13 5.22 2.60 12.00
CA SER A 13 4.08 3.48 12.30
C SER A 13 4.47 4.61 13.25
N GLN A 14 5.24 4.30 14.29
CA GLN A 14 5.73 5.31 15.24
C GLN A 14 6.79 6.22 14.61
N GLU A 15 7.75 5.68 13.87
CA GLU A 15 8.80 6.45 13.20
C GLU A 15 8.22 7.54 12.28
N VAL A 16 7.14 7.24 11.55
CA VAL A 16 6.48 8.25 10.68
C VAL A 16 5.56 9.19 11.44
N GLU A 17 5.02 8.78 12.59
CA GLU A 17 4.23 9.63 13.49
C GLU A 17 5.10 10.70 14.16
N ASP A 18 6.35 10.36 14.48
CA ASP A 18 7.32 11.27 15.11
C ASP A 18 7.88 12.32 14.13
N LEU A 19 7.61 12.19 12.83
CA LEU A 19 8.02 13.19 11.83
C LEU A 19 7.18 14.47 11.96
N THR A 20 7.85 15.60 11.89
CA THR A 20 7.19 16.90 11.86
C THR A 20 6.95 17.35 10.42
N PHE A 21 5.72 17.73 10.12
CA PHE A 21 5.33 18.29 8.83
C PHE A 21 4.76 19.70 9.02
N THR A 22 5.23 20.65 8.22
CA THR A 22 4.64 22.00 8.11
C THR A 22 3.57 22.05 7.02
N PHE A 23 3.26 20.90 6.43
CA PHE A 23 2.26 20.71 5.38
C PHE A 23 0.90 21.28 5.82
N ASP A 24 0.39 22.26 5.06
CA ASP A 24 -0.95 22.83 5.31
C ASP A 24 -2.03 21.87 4.79
N GLY A 25 -2.46 20.98 5.67
CA GLY A 25 -3.46 19.96 5.33
C GLY A 25 -3.71 18.98 6.45
N TYR A 26 -4.12 17.79 6.05
CA TYR A 26 -4.44 16.69 6.94
C TYR A 26 -3.56 15.48 6.61
N ILE A 27 -2.98 14.89 7.63
CA ILE A 27 -2.13 13.71 7.51
C ILE A 27 -2.77 12.59 8.32
N TYR A 28 -3.00 11.44 7.68
CA TYR A 28 -3.53 10.25 8.35
C TYR A 28 -2.47 9.16 8.35
N ASN A 29 -2.31 8.51 9.49
CA ASN A 29 -1.52 7.28 9.59
C ASN A 29 -2.43 6.07 9.86
N PRO A 30 -2.88 5.34 8.82
CA PRO A 30 -3.72 4.16 9.00
C PRO A 30 -3.07 3.05 9.81
N LEU A 31 -1.73 2.99 9.88
CA LEU A 31 -1.03 2.02 10.72
C LEU A 31 -1.17 2.34 12.21
N SER A 32 -1.52 3.58 12.59
CA SER A 32 -1.80 3.97 13.96
C SER A 32 -3.24 3.60 14.33
N TYR A 33 -4.23 4.23 13.70
CA TYR A 33 -5.63 4.11 14.13
C TYR A 33 -6.38 2.86 13.61
N ALA A 34 -5.86 2.16 12.61
CA ALA A 34 -6.43 0.92 12.08
C ALA A 34 -5.48 -0.29 12.26
N TRP A 35 -4.64 -0.25 13.30
CA TRP A 35 -3.60 -1.23 13.54
C TRP A 35 -4.13 -2.68 13.61
N ASP A 36 -5.21 -2.92 14.34
CA ASP A 36 -5.73 -4.28 14.55
C ASP A 36 -6.07 -4.97 13.23
N LEU A 37 -6.62 -4.25 12.27
CA LEU A 37 -6.92 -4.79 10.94
C LEU A 37 -5.65 -4.98 10.12
N HIS A 38 -4.70 -4.05 10.23
CA HIS A 38 -3.40 -4.17 9.55
C HIS A 38 -2.61 -5.37 10.08
N GLU A 39 -2.55 -5.56 11.39
CA GLU A 39 -1.89 -6.71 12.00
C GLU A 39 -2.54 -8.04 11.58
N ARG A 40 -3.88 -8.12 11.53
CA ARG A 40 -4.59 -9.29 11.00
C ARG A 40 -4.21 -9.56 9.55
N TYR A 41 -4.13 -8.51 8.73
CA TYR A 41 -3.69 -8.63 7.34
C TYR A 41 -2.26 -9.18 7.25
N LEU A 42 -1.32 -8.64 8.02
CA LEU A 42 0.05 -9.13 8.03
C LEU A 42 0.12 -10.62 8.40
N ARG A 43 -0.60 -11.00 9.46
CA ARG A 43 -0.60 -12.38 9.97
C ARG A 43 -1.26 -13.37 9.03
N ALA A 44 -2.35 -12.98 8.39
CA ALA A 44 -3.11 -13.86 7.51
C ALA A 44 -2.53 -13.94 6.10
N TYR A 45 -1.97 -12.84 5.59
CA TYR A 45 -1.76 -12.65 4.15
C TYR A 45 -0.35 -12.22 3.75
N VAL A 46 0.62 -12.24 4.65
CA VAL A 46 2.02 -11.98 4.26
C VAL A 46 2.87 -13.23 4.47
N PRO A 47 3.13 -13.99 3.38
CA PRO A 47 3.90 -15.22 3.46
C PRO A 47 5.41 -14.96 3.59
N TYR A 48 6.13 -15.96 4.07
CA TYR A 48 7.58 -16.01 3.93
C TYR A 48 7.96 -16.46 2.51
N ARG A 49 8.94 -15.79 1.91
CA ARG A 49 9.41 -16.05 0.53
C ARG A 49 8.31 -15.99 -0.53
N PRO A 50 7.55 -14.90 -0.60
CA PRO A 50 6.56 -14.77 -1.67
C PRO A 50 7.23 -14.84 -3.04
N ASN A 51 6.54 -15.43 -4.01
CA ASN A 51 7.00 -15.39 -5.40
C ASN A 51 7.11 -13.95 -5.90
N ILE A 52 6.12 -13.12 -5.51
CA ILE A 52 6.11 -11.69 -5.85
C ILE A 52 5.74 -10.87 -4.62
N LEU A 53 6.56 -9.85 -4.34
CA LEU A 53 6.16 -8.73 -3.49
C LEU A 53 5.72 -7.58 -4.39
N PHE A 54 4.43 -7.25 -4.34
CA PHE A 54 3.86 -6.07 -4.97
C PHE A 54 3.97 -4.87 -4.02
N LEU A 55 4.50 -3.76 -4.51
CA LEU A 55 4.65 -2.53 -3.73
C LEU A 55 3.79 -1.42 -4.32
N GLY A 56 2.90 -0.84 -3.51
CA GLY A 56 2.20 0.41 -3.78
C GLY A 56 2.99 1.64 -3.31
N MET A 57 2.54 2.84 -3.68
CA MET A 57 3.18 4.08 -3.25
C MET A 57 2.73 4.50 -1.85
N ASN A 58 1.52 5.02 -1.74
CA ASN A 58 0.91 5.49 -0.49
C ASN A 58 -0.62 5.36 -0.54
N PRO A 59 -1.29 5.39 0.62
CA PRO A 59 -2.74 5.20 0.68
C PRO A 59 -3.54 6.31 0.01
N GLY A 60 -4.73 5.92 -0.47
CA GLY A 60 -5.81 6.85 -0.81
C GLY A 60 -6.82 6.98 0.33
N PRO A 61 -7.65 8.05 0.32
CA PRO A 61 -8.58 8.36 1.42
C PRO A 61 -9.79 7.42 1.51
N PHE A 62 -10.02 6.56 0.52
CA PHE A 62 -11.19 5.65 0.45
C PHE A 62 -10.83 4.18 0.52
N GLY A 63 -9.54 3.86 0.57
CA GLY A 63 -9.00 2.51 0.68
C GLY A 63 -8.33 2.30 2.03
N MET A 64 -7.00 2.19 2.03
CA MET A 64 -6.23 1.92 3.26
C MET A 64 -6.51 2.93 4.39
N ALA A 65 -6.83 4.19 4.08
CA ALA A 65 -7.26 5.14 5.11
C ALA A 65 -8.51 4.68 5.87
N GLN A 66 -9.34 3.82 5.30
CA GLN A 66 -10.56 3.30 5.90
C GLN A 66 -10.38 1.93 6.55
N THR A 67 -9.42 1.13 6.09
CA THR A 67 -9.29 -0.28 6.49
C THR A 67 -7.95 -0.62 7.12
N GLY A 68 -6.93 0.24 6.99
CA GLY A 68 -5.56 -0.09 7.38
C GLY A 68 -4.83 -1.04 6.43
N ILE A 69 -5.48 -1.56 5.38
CA ILE A 69 -4.94 -2.59 4.48
C ILE A 69 -4.48 -1.95 3.16
N PRO A 70 -3.31 -2.32 2.61
CA PRO A 70 -2.85 -1.80 1.31
C PRO A 70 -3.91 -1.98 0.22
N PHE A 71 -4.19 -0.92 -0.55
CA PHE A 71 -5.28 -0.91 -1.54
C PHE A 71 -6.65 -1.34 -0.98
N GLY A 72 -6.89 -1.16 0.32
CA GLY A 72 -7.97 -1.76 1.09
C GLY A 72 -9.36 -1.27 0.73
N GLU A 73 -9.81 -1.54 -0.50
CA GLU A 73 -11.20 -1.35 -0.93
C GLU A 73 -12.14 -2.22 -0.07
N ILE A 74 -13.23 -1.64 0.39
CA ILE A 74 -14.09 -2.20 1.44
C ILE A 74 -14.59 -3.62 1.13
N ASN A 75 -15.15 -3.83 -0.06
CA ASN A 75 -15.72 -5.14 -0.41
C ASN A 75 -14.61 -6.20 -0.55
N ALA A 76 -13.48 -5.84 -1.15
CA ALA A 76 -12.35 -6.74 -1.26
C ALA A 76 -11.80 -7.16 0.11
N VAL A 77 -11.73 -6.21 1.06
CA VAL A 77 -11.24 -6.51 2.42
C VAL A 77 -12.25 -7.35 3.20
N ARG A 78 -13.53 -6.94 3.18
CA ARG A 78 -14.57 -7.61 3.95
C ARG A 78 -14.96 -8.97 3.36
N ASP A 79 -15.23 -9.02 2.05
CA ASP A 79 -15.87 -10.18 1.44
C ASP A 79 -14.86 -11.18 0.88
N TRP A 80 -13.76 -10.72 0.29
CA TRP A 80 -12.74 -11.60 -0.31
C TRP A 80 -11.62 -11.98 0.67
N MET A 81 -11.13 -11.00 1.47
CA MET A 81 -10.10 -11.26 2.50
C MET A 81 -10.70 -11.69 3.85
N ALA A 82 -12.01 -11.60 4.03
CA ALA A 82 -12.69 -11.91 5.29
C ALA A 82 -12.11 -11.16 6.51
N ILE A 83 -11.67 -9.91 6.31
CA ILE A 83 -11.20 -9.04 7.38
C ILE A 83 -12.23 -7.94 7.61
N GLU A 84 -12.79 -7.90 8.81
CA GLU A 84 -13.73 -6.88 9.25
C GLU A 84 -13.48 -6.54 10.73
N GLY A 85 -13.77 -5.31 11.12
CA GLY A 85 -13.62 -4.85 12.50
C GLY A 85 -13.81 -3.35 12.63
N SER A 86 -13.68 -2.88 13.86
CA SER A 86 -13.72 -1.45 14.16
C SER A 86 -12.40 -0.78 13.72
N VAL A 87 -12.54 0.45 13.24
CA VAL A 87 -11.41 1.31 12.86
C VAL A 87 -11.46 2.56 13.73
N GLY A 88 -10.33 2.92 14.31
CA GLY A 88 -10.17 4.17 15.01
C GLY A 88 -10.19 5.38 14.08
N ARG A 89 -9.79 6.54 14.59
CA ARG A 89 -9.76 7.79 13.82
C ARG A 89 -8.44 8.52 14.06
N PRO A 90 -7.93 9.25 13.05
CA PRO A 90 -6.83 10.16 13.30
C PRO A 90 -7.30 11.29 14.24
N GLU A 91 -6.36 11.89 14.96
CA GLU A 91 -6.65 12.99 15.89
C GLU A 91 -7.34 14.17 15.19
N ARG A 92 -6.97 14.40 13.93
CA ARG A 92 -7.48 15.52 13.11
C ARG A 92 -8.00 15.00 11.78
N GLU A 93 -9.33 15.03 11.58
CA GLU A 93 -9.98 14.57 10.35
C GLU A 93 -10.34 15.73 9.41
N HIS A 94 -10.11 15.52 8.12
CA HIS A 94 -10.63 16.42 7.08
C HIS A 94 -12.16 16.26 6.98
N PRO A 95 -12.96 17.35 7.04
CA PRO A 95 -14.42 17.27 7.06
C PRO A 95 -15.04 16.51 5.88
N ALA A 96 -14.43 16.59 4.69
CA ALA A 96 -14.89 15.87 3.51
C ALA A 96 -14.27 14.46 3.36
N ARG A 97 -13.39 14.05 4.27
CA ARG A 97 -12.67 12.76 4.22
C ARG A 97 -12.63 12.06 5.58
N PRO A 98 -13.77 11.94 6.28
CA PRO A 98 -13.78 11.28 7.57
C PRO A 98 -13.44 9.78 7.42
N VAL A 99 -12.82 9.23 8.46
CA VAL A 99 -12.62 7.78 8.59
C VAL A 99 -13.92 7.17 9.11
N LYS A 100 -14.59 6.41 8.26
CA LYS A 100 -15.85 5.71 8.56
C LYS A 100 -15.67 4.18 8.61
N GLY A 101 -14.46 3.71 8.34
CA GLY A 101 -14.18 2.29 8.25
C GLY A 101 -15.09 1.61 7.22
N PHE A 102 -15.61 0.45 7.55
CA PHE A 102 -16.48 -0.34 6.68
C PHE A 102 -17.85 0.31 6.41
N ALA A 103 -18.22 1.36 7.12
CA ALA A 103 -19.46 2.11 6.87
C ALA A 103 -19.32 3.18 5.77
N ILE A 104 -18.15 3.32 5.13
CA ILE A 104 -17.99 4.26 4.02
C ILE A 104 -18.73 3.77 2.78
N GLY A 105 -19.63 4.60 2.24
CA GLY A 105 -20.41 4.26 1.04
C GLY A 105 -19.68 4.47 -0.28
N ARG A 106 -18.34 4.60 -0.27
CA ARG A 106 -17.54 4.89 -1.47
C ARG A 106 -16.43 3.87 -1.65
N SER A 107 -16.44 3.20 -2.81
CA SER A 107 -15.39 2.27 -3.22
C SER A 107 -14.13 3.00 -3.69
N GLU A 108 -12.97 2.45 -3.39
CA GLU A 108 -11.67 2.90 -3.88
C GLU A 108 -11.35 2.23 -5.21
N VAL A 109 -11.28 3.02 -6.28
CA VAL A 109 -11.14 2.49 -7.65
C VAL A 109 -9.84 1.70 -7.84
N SER A 110 -8.73 2.16 -7.26
CA SER A 110 -7.43 1.48 -7.42
C SER A 110 -7.42 0.12 -6.74
N GLY A 111 -7.93 0.05 -5.51
CA GLY A 111 -8.04 -1.21 -4.77
C GLY A 111 -9.01 -2.17 -5.45
N ARG A 112 -10.19 -1.67 -5.87
CA ARG A 112 -11.14 -2.50 -6.60
C ARG A 112 -10.52 -3.13 -7.85
N ARG A 113 -9.81 -2.35 -8.68
CA ARG A 113 -9.15 -2.89 -9.88
C ARG A 113 -8.10 -3.93 -9.53
N LEU A 114 -7.25 -3.62 -8.54
CA LEU A 114 -6.18 -4.54 -8.13
C LEU A 114 -6.75 -5.86 -7.63
N TRP A 115 -7.68 -5.79 -6.68
CA TRP A 115 -8.21 -6.99 -6.04
C TRP A 115 -9.14 -7.78 -6.95
N SER A 116 -9.92 -7.13 -7.84
CA SER A 116 -10.70 -7.86 -8.85
C SER A 116 -9.81 -8.69 -9.78
N LEU A 117 -8.67 -8.15 -10.22
CA LEU A 117 -7.71 -8.92 -11.02
C LEU A 117 -7.19 -10.15 -10.25
N MET A 118 -6.84 -9.97 -8.96
CA MET A 118 -6.34 -11.07 -8.14
C MET A 118 -7.43 -12.13 -7.88
N GLU A 119 -8.66 -11.70 -7.61
CA GLU A 119 -9.81 -12.57 -7.44
C GLU A 119 -10.14 -13.35 -8.72
N HIS A 120 -10.19 -12.70 -9.89
CA HIS A 120 -10.43 -13.36 -11.18
C HIS A 120 -9.38 -14.41 -11.48
N ARG A 121 -8.11 -14.14 -11.18
CA ARG A 121 -7.02 -15.06 -11.52
C ARG A 121 -6.86 -16.21 -10.51
N PHE A 122 -6.98 -15.93 -9.22
CA PHE A 122 -6.66 -16.88 -8.15
C PHE A 122 -7.89 -17.45 -7.44
N GLY A 123 -9.05 -16.84 -7.62
CA GLY A 123 -10.32 -17.20 -6.98
C GLY A 123 -10.39 -16.72 -5.53
N THR A 124 -9.57 -17.25 -4.64
CA THR A 124 -9.60 -16.91 -3.21
C THR A 124 -8.38 -16.12 -2.77
N ALA A 125 -8.54 -15.32 -1.69
CA ALA A 125 -7.46 -14.58 -1.09
C ALA A 125 -6.32 -15.51 -0.65
N ASP A 126 -6.63 -16.63 -0.01
CA ASP A 126 -5.64 -17.61 0.44
C ASP A 126 -4.76 -18.13 -0.70
N ARG A 127 -5.34 -18.40 -1.88
CA ARG A 127 -4.58 -18.85 -3.05
C ARG A 127 -3.63 -17.77 -3.56
N PHE A 128 -4.07 -16.53 -3.59
CA PHE A 128 -3.21 -15.42 -3.99
C PHE A 128 -2.09 -15.21 -2.96
N PHE A 129 -2.44 -15.04 -1.71
CA PHE A 129 -1.50 -14.70 -0.65
C PHE A 129 -0.61 -15.87 -0.20
N SER A 130 -0.93 -17.11 -0.56
CA SER A 130 0.02 -18.23 -0.33
C SER A 130 1.34 -18.06 -1.08
N HIS A 131 1.35 -17.26 -2.14
CA HIS A 131 2.52 -17.06 -3.00
C HIS A 131 2.90 -15.60 -3.24
N HIS A 132 2.06 -14.65 -2.87
CA HIS A 132 2.25 -13.23 -3.15
C HIS A 132 1.99 -12.38 -1.92
N ALA A 133 2.60 -11.19 -1.90
CA ALA A 133 2.33 -10.19 -0.86
C ALA A 133 2.11 -8.82 -1.50
N VAL A 134 1.32 -7.98 -0.86
CA VAL A 134 1.10 -6.58 -1.27
C VAL A 134 1.40 -5.66 -0.09
N MET A 135 2.27 -4.69 -0.28
CA MET A 135 2.65 -3.72 0.73
C MET A 135 2.62 -2.29 0.15
N ASN A 136 2.60 -1.28 0.99
CA ASN A 136 2.80 0.10 0.59
C ASN A 136 4.17 0.61 1.06
N TYR A 137 4.80 1.44 0.24
CA TYR A 137 6.05 2.11 0.56
C TYR A 137 5.90 3.15 1.67
N CYS A 138 4.90 4.02 1.55
CA CYS A 138 4.58 5.04 2.54
C CYS A 138 3.21 4.75 3.15
N PRO A 139 3.03 4.80 4.48
CA PRO A 139 1.74 4.53 5.13
C PRO A 139 0.85 5.76 5.20
N LEU A 140 1.41 6.98 4.99
CA LEU A 140 0.71 8.22 5.24
C LEU A 140 -0.18 8.66 4.06
N VAL A 141 -1.36 9.17 4.40
CA VAL A 141 -2.25 9.89 3.49
C VAL A 141 -2.07 11.38 3.73
N PHE A 142 -1.76 12.13 2.68
CA PHE A 142 -1.71 13.59 2.72
C PHE A 142 -2.90 14.16 1.94
N MET A 143 -3.63 15.10 2.53
CA MET A 143 -4.77 15.77 1.90
C MET A 143 -4.68 17.26 2.10
N ASP A 144 -4.92 18.03 1.04
CA ASP A 144 -4.93 19.48 1.13
C ASP A 144 -6.07 19.98 2.06
N SER A 145 -5.95 21.24 2.54
CA SER A 145 -6.96 21.90 3.37
C SER A 145 -8.19 22.39 2.59
N GLY A 146 -8.23 22.15 1.27
CA GLY A 146 -9.32 22.57 0.40
C GLY A 146 -10.64 21.82 0.67
N LYS A 147 -11.77 22.37 0.23
CA LYS A 147 -13.12 21.84 0.49
C LYS A 147 -13.29 20.33 0.22
N THR A 148 -12.51 19.76 -0.69
CA THR A 148 -12.65 18.37 -1.11
C THR A 148 -11.60 17.43 -0.53
N GLY A 149 -10.57 17.94 0.16
CA GLY A 149 -9.45 17.15 0.67
C GLY A 149 -8.82 16.31 -0.45
N ARG A 150 -8.16 16.98 -1.41
CA ARG A 150 -7.50 16.27 -2.51
C ARG A 150 -6.29 15.53 -1.98
N ASN A 151 -6.10 14.31 -2.43
CA ASN A 151 -4.90 13.55 -2.10
C ASN A 151 -3.65 14.26 -2.67
N VAL A 152 -2.65 14.42 -1.82
CA VAL A 152 -1.36 15.01 -2.16
C VAL A 152 -0.32 13.90 -2.10
N VAL A 153 0.47 13.76 -3.14
CA VAL A 153 1.54 12.75 -3.18
C VAL A 153 2.77 13.23 -2.38
N PRO A 154 3.51 12.35 -1.71
CA PRO A 154 4.67 12.73 -0.89
C PRO A 154 5.73 13.58 -1.61
N GLU A 155 5.84 13.45 -2.94
CA GLU A 155 6.79 14.25 -3.73
C GLU A 155 6.50 15.75 -3.72
N LYS A 156 5.30 16.16 -3.33
CA LYS A 156 4.90 17.57 -3.21
C LYS A 156 5.22 18.19 -1.86
N LEU A 157 5.66 17.41 -0.89
CA LEU A 157 6.12 17.91 0.40
C LEU A 157 7.38 18.77 0.26
N LEU A 158 7.65 19.62 1.24
CA LEU A 158 8.90 20.35 1.31
C LEU A 158 10.10 19.41 1.30
N LYS A 159 11.23 19.88 0.79
CA LYS A 159 12.41 19.02 0.55
C LYS A 159 12.85 18.27 1.81
N ASP A 160 12.93 18.95 2.94
CA ASP A 160 13.43 18.36 4.18
C ASP A 160 12.44 17.34 4.75
N GLU A 161 11.14 17.64 4.76
CA GLU A 161 10.07 16.72 5.16
C GLU A 161 10.05 15.47 4.28
N ARG A 162 10.14 15.67 2.96
CA ARG A 162 10.22 14.57 2.00
C ARG A 162 11.47 13.71 2.22
N THR A 163 12.60 14.33 2.52
CA THR A 163 13.86 13.60 2.78
C THR A 163 13.74 12.74 4.02
N ALA A 164 13.21 13.29 5.14
CA ALA A 164 12.99 12.55 6.37
C ALA A 164 12.00 11.38 6.18
N LEU A 165 10.85 11.64 5.55
CA LEU A 165 9.86 10.60 5.24
C LEU A 165 10.45 9.52 4.33
N THR A 166 11.21 9.91 3.30
CA THR A 166 11.86 8.96 2.39
C THR A 166 12.87 8.08 3.12
N ALA A 167 13.62 8.63 4.06
CA ALA A 167 14.57 7.85 4.87
C ALA A 167 13.85 6.77 5.71
N CYS A 168 12.76 7.13 6.41
CA CYS A 168 11.94 6.18 7.15
C CYS A 168 11.36 5.08 6.23
N CYS A 169 10.75 5.48 5.11
CA CYS A 169 10.13 4.54 4.16
C CYS A 169 11.18 3.61 3.51
N ASN A 170 12.36 4.12 3.19
CA ASN A 170 13.45 3.30 2.65
C ASN A 170 13.95 2.28 3.68
N GLY A 171 14.17 2.70 4.93
CA GLY A 171 14.57 1.78 6.00
C GLY A 171 13.53 0.67 6.22
N TYR A 172 12.25 1.04 6.25
CA TYR A 172 11.16 0.06 6.34
C TYR A 172 11.15 -0.89 5.14
N LEU A 173 11.26 -0.38 3.91
CA LEU A 173 11.28 -1.21 2.69
C LEU A 173 12.46 -2.20 2.71
N ASP A 174 13.65 -1.74 3.11
CA ASP A 174 14.83 -2.58 3.17
C ASP A 174 14.65 -3.71 4.21
N ASP A 175 14.07 -3.39 5.36
CA ASP A 175 13.80 -4.36 6.42
C ASP A 175 12.75 -5.40 5.99
N ILE A 176 11.62 -4.99 5.38
CA ILE A 176 10.59 -5.95 4.96
C ILE A 176 11.05 -6.85 3.82
N VAL A 177 11.82 -6.31 2.87
CA VAL A 177 12.42 -7.12 1.79
C VAL A 177 13.40 -8.15 2.37
N SER A 178 14.22 -7.75 3.34
CA SER A 178 15.15 -8.65 4.02
C SER A 178 14.44 -9.72 4.86
N LEU A 179 13.34 -9.34 5.56
CA LEU A 179 12.56 -10.27 6.40
C LEU A 179 11.75 -11.27 5.57
N MET A 180 11.18 -10.82 4.47
CA MET A 180 10.29 -11.63 3.65
C MET A 180 11.04 -12.47 2.60
N GLU A 181 12.23 -12.08 2.18
CA GLU A 181 13.04 -12.73 1.13
C GLU A 181 12.24 -13.03 -0.15
N PRO A 182 11.58 -12.05 -0.79
CA PRO A 182 10.78 -12.28 -1.98
C PRO A 182 11.64 -12.76 -3.16
N LYS A 183 11.06 -13.58 -4.06
CA LYS A 183 11.76 -14.04 -5.26
C LYS A 183 11.76 -13.00 -6.38
N SER A 184 10.74 -12.15 -6.43
CA SER A 184 10.59 -11.08 -7.43
C SER A 184 9.90 -9.87 -6.81
N LEU A 185 10.18 -8.69 -7.38
CA LEU A 185 9.68 -7.40 -6.91
C LEU A 185 8.88 -6.72 -8.02
N VAL A 186 7.64 -6.32 -7.72
CA VAL A 186 6.76 -5.63 -8.68
C VAL A 186 6.27 -4.31 -8.10
N GLY A 187 6.66 -3.21 -8.73
CA GLY A 187 6.13 -1.89 -8.42
C GLY A 187 4.77 -1.68 -9.10
N ILE A 188 3.75 -1.33 -8.31
CA ILE A 188 2.45 -0.87 -8.81
C ILE A 188 2.62 0.60 -9.23
N GLY A 189 3.03 0.82 -10.47
CA GLY A 189 3.44 2.10 -11.02
C GLY A 189 4.95 2.36 -10.95
N GLN A 190 5.39 3.40 -11.67
CA GLN A 190 6.81 3.69 -11.84
C GLN A 190 7.50 4.20 -10.56
N PHE A 191 6.76 4.93 -9.71
CA PHE A 191 7.30 5.37 -8.43
C PHE A 191 7.74 4.16 -7.58
N ALA A 192 6.84 3.22 -7.36
CA ALA A 192 7.12 2.03 -6.56
C ALA A 192 8.24 1.18 -7.16
N LYS A 193 8.28 1.02 -8.50
CA LYS A 193 9.42 0.39 -9.18
C LYS A 193 10.75 1.06 -8.82
N LYS A 194 10.81 2.39 -8.88
CA LYS A 194 12.03 3.15 -8.55
C LYS A 194 12.48 2.91 -7.10
N GLN A 195 11.52 2.88 -6.15
CA GLN A 195 11.86 2.60 -4.75
C GLN A 195 12.39 1.18 -4.55
N LEU A 196 11.78 0.19 -5.22
CA LEU A 196 12.27 -1.19 -5.20
C LEU A 196 13.66 -1.33 -5.82
N GLN A 197 13.94 -0.64 -6.92
CA GLN A 197 15.28 -0.60 -7.52
C GLN A 197 16.31 0.00 -6.55
N GLY A 198 15.95 1.10 -5.85
CA GLY A 198 16.79 1.66 -4.80
C GLY A 198 17.05 0.69 -3.65
N CYS A 199 16.01 -0.05 -3.22
CA CYS A 199 16.14 -1.09 -2.19
C CYS A 199 17.09 -2.21 -2.62
N THR A 200 16.91 -2.77 -3.83
CA THR A 200 17.82 -3.83 -4.33
C THR A 200 19.27 -3.37 -4.44
N GLN A 201 19.50 -2.10 -4.78
CA GLN A 201 20.84 -1.50 -4.80
C GLN A 201 21.45 -1.39 -3.39
N ARG A 202 20.69 -0.86 -2.41
CA ARG A 202 21.15 -0.72 -1.02
C ARG A 202 21.46 -2.06 -0.36
N LEU A 203 20.63 -3.07 -0.64
CA LEU A 203 20.78 -4.42 -0.09
C LEU A 203 21.68 -5.35 -0.93
N HIS A 204 22.20 -4.88 -2.04
CA HIS A 204 23.00 -5.69 -2.99
C HIS A 204 22.30 -6.98 -3.43
N LEU A 205 20.97 -6.92 -3.64
CA LEU A 205 20.17 -8.09 -4.03
C LEU A 205 20.10 -8.22 -5.56
N PRO A 206 20.37 -9.41 -6.12
CA PRO A 206 20.27 -9.68 -7.56
C PRO A 206 18.82 -9.96 -7.99
N LEU A 207 17.85 -9.17 -7.50
CA LEU A 207 16.43 -9.35 -7.78
C LEU A 207 15.99 -8.49 -8.98
N ALA A 208 15.24 -9.10 -9.89
CA ALA A 208 14.58 -8.37 -10.96
C ALA A 208 13.43 -7.50 -10.39
N VAL A 209 13.35 -6.26 -10.87
CA VAL A 209 12.30 -5.31 -10.50
C VAL A 209 11.48 -4.94 -11.74
N THR A 210 10.21 -5.33 -11.73
CA THR A 210 9.24 -5.03 -12.79
C THR A 210 8.26 -3.96 -12.33
N ALA A 211 7.57 -3.30 -13.26
CA ALA A 211 6.43 -2.45 -12.96
C ALA A 211 5.19 -2.94 -13.69
N ILE A 212 4.05 -2.80 -13.02
CA ILE A 212 2.73 -2.87 -13.64
C ILE A 212 2.09 -1.48 -13.70
N LEU A 213 1.15 -1.31 -14.63
CA LEU A 213 0.39 -0.08 -14.78
C LEU A 213 -0.37 0.24 -13.48
N HIS A 214 -0.21 1.47 -12.97
CA HIS A 214 -0.91 1.89 -11.75
C HIS A 214 -2.43 1.91 -11.98
N PRO A 215 -3.25 1.34 -11.08
CA PRO A 215 -4.71 1.21 -11.25
C PRO A 215 -5.51 2.50 -11.04
N SER A 216 -4.85 3.62 -10.76
CA SER A 216 -5.53 4.90 -10.48
C SER A 216 -6.36 5.39 -11.66
N PRO A 217 -7.58 5.92 -11.42
CA PRO A 217 -8.35 6.61 -12.45
C PRO A 217 -7.66 7.87 -13.01
N GLY A 218 -6.70 8.42 -12.28
CA GLY A 218 -5.82 9.51 -12.76
C GLY A 218 -4.79 9.07 -13.81
N SER A 219 -4.64 7.77 -14.05
CA SER A 219 -3.83 7.22 -15.14
C SER A 219 -4.71 6.97 -16.37
N PRO A 220 -4.60 7.74 -17.47
CA PRO A 220 -5.44 7.55 -18.64
C PRO A 220 -5.39 6.14 -19.21
N LEU A 221 -4.21 5.51 -19.21
CA LEU A 221 -4.01 4.14 -19.69
C LEU A 221 -4.73 3.09 -18.84
N ALA A 222 -5.04 3.40 -17.58
CA ALA A 222 -5.75 2.50 -16.69
C ALA A 222 -7.27 2.54 -16.84
N ASN A 223 -7.82 3.51 -17.59
CA ASN A 223 -9.26 3.68 -17.72
C ASN A 223 -9.92 2.79 -18.78
N SER A 224 -9.13 2.03 -19.53
CA SER A 224 -9.62 1.01 -20.47
C SER A 224 -8.74 -0.23 -20.41
N GLY A 225 -9.35 -1.40 -20.15
CA GLY A 225 -8.65 -2.70 -20.18
C GLY A 225 -7.43 -2.76 -19.25
N TRP A 226 -7.57 -2.29 -18.01
CA TRP A 226 -6.45 -2.28 -17.05
C TRP A 226 -6.00 -3.70 -16.71
N GLU A 227 -6.94 -4.58 -16.49
CA GLU A 227 -6.71 -5.98 -16.11
C GLU A 227 -5.92 -6.73 -17.20
N GLU A 228 -6.35 -6.64 -18.45
CA GLU A 228 -5.67 -7.29 -19.58
C GLU A 228 -4.26 -6.75 -19.80
N LYS A 229 -4.07 -5.43 -19.61
CA LYS A 229 -2.74 -4.80 -19.74
C LYS A 229 -1.80 -5.28 -18.65
N VAL A 230 -2.27 -5.36 -17.41
CA VAL A 230 -1.45 -5.80 -16.27
C VAL A 230 -1.16 -7.30 -16.37
N THR A 231 -2.13 -8.11 -16.74
CA THR A 231 -1.92 -9.54 -17.00
C THR A 231 -0.80 -9.75 -18.03
N ARG A 232 -0.87 -9.06 -19.17
CA ARG A 232 0.17 -9.12 -20.20
C ARG A 232 1.54 -8.66 -19.67
N GLN A 233 1.61 -7.57 -18.89
CA GLN A 233 2.86 -7.09 -18.31
C GLN A 233 3.50 -8.13 -17.39
N LEU A 234 2.71 -8.87 -16.61
CA LEU A 234 3.21 -9.91 -15.71
C LEU A 234 3.60 -11.19 -16.46
N GLU A 235 2.89 -11.57 -17.52
CA GLU A 235 3.24 -12.68 -18.41
C GLU A 235 4.52 -12.39 -19.19
N GLU A 236 4.66 -11.21 -19.79
CA GLU A 236 5.88 -10.78 -20.49
C GLU A 236 7.11 -10.77 -19.55
N ALA A 237 6.90 -10.44 -18.28
CA ALA A 237 7.91 -10.52 -17.24
C ALA A 237 8.15 -11.94 -16.70
N ARG A 238 7.42 -12.96 -17.18
CA ARG A 238 7.45 -14.36 -16.71
C ARG A 238 7.18 -14.52 -15.22
N LEU A 239 6.29 -13.69 -14.71
CA LEU A 239 5.85 -13.72 -13.31
C LEU A 239 4.51 -14.41 -13.12
N TRP A 240 3.78 -14.60 -14.23
CA TRP A 240 2.50 -15.30 -14.31
C TRP A 240 2.46 -16.32 -15.45
#